data_129d1952a6fe3389f15f2bac596c221b
#
_entry.id   129d1952a6fe3389f15f2bac596c221b
#
_cell.length_a   1.000
_cell.length_b   1.000
_cell.length_c   1.000
_cell.angle_alpha   90.00
_cell.angle_beta   90.00
_cell.angle_gamma   90.00
#
_symmetry.space_group_name_H-M   'P 1'
#
loop_
_entity.id
_entity.type
_entity.pdbx_description
1 polymer ?
#
loop_
_entity_poly.entity_id
_entity_poly.type
_entity_poly.pdbx_seq_one_letter_code
_entity_poly.pdbx_strand_id
1 'polypeptide(L)'
;MVPGFSPIVLALDFDGVLCDGRPEYFEAARRAYRETWPAAREVPDAVAAVFGAHRPLVESGWEMPVLLHAVATGEPAAGLVDRTAWLATARRLLGAGGLAPETLGQALNGVRDAWFARDPDDWIRHNVFYPGVVARLVDVLASGTPVAVITTKAERFARALLASQDARLGALPIVGREPGRAIPKPESLARLAAAHRLQAGAEGLWFVEDLLETLDAVHATPAVAAARLFLADWGYNTLEQRASVGWRRHVRLLSLGAWTAPFAAWPA
;
A
#
# COMPACT_ATOMS: atom_id res chain seq x y z
N MET A 1 11.82 -18.26 -26.26
CA MET A 1 11.79 -17.40 -25.05
C MET A 1 13.17 -17.50 -24.41
N VAL A 2 13.82 -16.38 -24.13
CA VAL A 2 15.11 -16.37 -23.42
C VAL A 2 14.83 -16.82 -21.97
N PRO A 3 15.46 -17.90 -21.47
CA PRO A 3 15.30 -18.33 -20.09
C PRO A 3 15.87 -17.23 -19.17
N GLY A 4 15.10 -16.75 -18.21
CA GLY A 4 15.57 -15.84 -17.15
C GLY A 4 14.88 -14.48 -17.03
N PHE A 5 13.91 -14.14 -17.88
CA PHE A 5 13.26 -12.82 -17.89
C PHE A 5 11.79 -12.83 -17.40
N SER A 6 11.41 -13.81 -16.60
CA SER A 6 10.10 -13.85 -15.94
C SER A 6 10.24 -14.34 -14.51
N PRO A 7 9.39 -13.89 -13.57
CA PRO A 7 9.41 -14.41 -12.22
C PRO A 7 8.95 -15.88 -12.18
N ILE A 8 9.49 -16.63 -11.21
CA ILE A 8 8.93 -17.91 -10.80
C ILE A 8 7.63 -17.66 -10.01
N VAL A 9 7.63 -16.58 -9.19
CA VAL A 9 6.45 -16.08 -8.51
C VAL A 9 6.49 -14.56 -8.45
N LEU A 10 5.37 -13.91 -8.72
CA LEU A 10 5.18 -12.47 -8.64
C LEU A 10 4.41 -12.12 -7.36
N ALA A 11 5.02 -11.34 -6.50
CA ALA A 11 4.41 -10.76 -5.31
C ALA A 11 4.09 -9.28 -5.55
N LEU A 12 2.93 -8.83 -5.12
CA LEU A 12 2.46 -7.46 -5.35
C LEU A 12 1.92 -6.87 -4.06
N ASP A 13 2.31 -5.65 -3.69
CA ASP A 13 1.52 -4.90 -2.74
C ASP A 13 0.16 -4.52 -3.37
N PHE A 14 -0.76 -4.08 -2.54
CA PHE A 14 -2.12 -3.73 -2.98
C PHE A 14 -2.28 -2.21 -3.11
N ASP A 15 -2.22 -1.49 -1.98
CA ASP A 15 -2.46 -0.05 -1.94
C ASP A 15 -1.22 0.72 -2.46
N GLY A 16 -1.37 1.52 -3.50
CA GLY A 16 -0.25 2.22 -4.16
C GLY A 16 0.41 1.42 -5.28
N VAL A 17 0.11 0.11 -5.41
CA VAL A 17 0.60 -0.73 -6.52
C VAL A 17 -0.53 -1.15 -7.45
N LEU A 18 -1.55 -1.81 -6.93
CA LEU A 18 -2.71 -2.24 -7.71
C LEU A 18 -3.81 -1.18 -7.72
N CYS A 19 -4.01 -0.53 -6.57
CA CYS A 19 -5.15 0.33 -6.30
C CYS A 19 -4.72 1.65 -5.66
N ASP A 20 -5.29 2.77 -6.13
CA ASP A 20 -5.26 4.05 -5.45
C ASP A 20 -6.39 4.12 -4.43
N GLY A 21 -6.05 3.98 -3.16
CA GLY A 21 -6.98 4.06 -2.05
C GLY A 21 -7.21 5.48 -1.52
N ARG A 22 -6.58 6.53 -2.08
CA ARG A 22 -6.69 7.91 -1.54
C ARG A 22 -8.11 8.41 -1.37
N PRO A 23 -9.06 8.16 -2.30
CA PRO A 23 -10.45 8.57 -2.07
C PRO A 23 -11.10 7.86 -0.88
N GLU A 24 -10.86 6.55 -0.72
CA GLU A 24 -11.33 5.77 0.44
C GLU A 24 -10.67 6.25 1.72
N TYR A 25 -9.36 6.50 1.70
CA TYR A 25 -8.63 6.98 2.86
C TYR A 25 -9.15 8.32 3.36
N PHE A 26 -9.43 9.25 2.45
CA PHE A 26 -9.97 10.55 2.80
C PHE A 26 -11.34 10.42 3.44
N GLU A 27 -12.26 9.67 2.84
CA GLU A 27 -13.61 9.52 3.35
C GLU A 27 -13.66 8.74 4.67
N ALA A 28 -12.89 7.67 4.80
CA ALA A 28 -12.77 6.92 6.05
C ALA A 28 -12.13 7.77 7.16
N ALA A 29 -11.06 8.52 6.84
CA ALA A 29 -10.45 9.46 7.78
C ALA A 29 -11.42 10.56 8.22
N ARG A 30 -12.23 11.11 7.29
CA ARG A 30 -13.25 12.14 7.57
C ARG A 30 -14.32 11.64 8.54
N ARG A 31 -14.78 10.41 8.37
CA ARG A 31 -15.75 9.79 9.27
C ARG A 31 -15.13 9.53 10.65
N ALA A 32 -13.94 8.92 10.71
CA ALA A 32 -13.22 8.71 11.96
C ALA A 32 -12.87 10.03 12.68
N TYR A 33 -12.55 11.08 11.92
CA TYR A 33 -12.30 12.41 12.44
C TYR A 33 -13.52 13.00 13.15
N ARG A 34 -14.71 12.89 12.56
CA ARG A 34 -15.96 13.37 13.20
C ARG A 34 -16.25 12.64 14.51
N GLU A 35 -15.98 11.35 14.58
CA GLU A 35 -16.15 10.57 15.81
C GLU A 35 -15.14 10.96 16.89
N THR A 36 -13.89 11.23 16.49
CA THR A 36 -12.78 11.53 17.41
C THR A 36 -12.78 12.98 17.89
N TRP A 37 -13.13 13.92 17.01
CA TRP A 37 -13.18 15.37 17.30
C TRP A 37 -14.58 15.93 17.04
N PRO A 38 -15.58 15.61 17.86
CA PRO A 38 -16.98 15.98 17.60
C PRO A 38 -17.25 17.50 17.62
N ALA A 39 -16.39 18.28 18.26
CA ALA A 39 -16.45 19.74 18.24
C ALA A 39 -15.74 20.39 17.04
N ALA A 40 -15.05 19.60 16.20
CA ALA A 40 -14.35 20.11 15.04
C ALA A 40 -15.32 20.50 13.92
N ARG A 41 -14.88 21.45 13.08
CA ARG A 41 -15.64 21.86 11.89
C ARG A 41 -15.70 20.70 10.88
N GLU A 42 -16.75 20.69 10.08
CA GLU A 42 -16.86 19.77 8.95
C GLU A 42 -15.68 19.98 7.97
N VAL A 43 -15.12 18.89 7.50
CA VAL A 43 -14.00 18.91 6.54
C VAL A 43 -14.59 18.94 5.13
N PRO A 44 -14.35 20.02 4.35
CA PRO A 44 -14.84 20.13 2.98
C PRO A 44 -14.11 19.16 2.02
N ASP A 45 -14.75 18.78 0.93
CA ASP A 45 -14.15 17.93 -0.11
C ASP A 45 -12.87 18.56 -0.73
N ALA A 46 -12.77 19.88 -0.76
CA ALA A 46 -11.58 20.61 -1.24
C ALA A 46 -10.29 20.22 -0.50
N VAL A 47 -10.39 19.70 0.72
CA VAL A 47 -9.25 19.23 1.52
C VAL A 47 -8.68 17.90 0.98
N ALA A 48 -9.45 17.12 0.22
CA ALA A 48 -9.06 15.80 -0.27
C ALA A 48 -7.74 15.83 -1.08
N ALA A 49 -7.55 16.84 -1.94
CA ALA A 49 -6.34 16.97 -2.74
C ALA A 49 -5.09 17.18 -1.88
N VAL A 50 -5.18 18.07 -0.86
CA VAL A 50 -4.08 18.33 0.07
C VAL A 50 -3.79 17.11 0.93
N PHE A 51 -4.82 16.47 1.48
CA PHE A 51 -4.70 15.22 2.22
C PHE A 51 -4.00 14.14 1.37
N GLY A 52 -4.46 13.95 0.13
CA GLY A 52 -3.89 12.98 -0.80
C GLY A 52 -2.43 13.25 -1.18
N ALA A 53 -2.03 14.53 -1.28
CA ALA A 53 -0.64 14.92 -1.55
C ALA A 53 0.32 14.52 -0.42
N HIS A 54 -0.16 14.47 0.83
CA HIS A 54 0.63 14.06 1.99
C HIS A 54 0.54 12.55 2.30
N ARG A 55 -0.15 11.76 1.45
CA ARG A 55 -0.24 10.28 1.64
C ARG A 55 1.12 9.59 1.78
N PRO A 56 2.19 10.01 1.07
CA PRO A 56 3.53 9.42 1.24
C PRO A 56 4.11 9.52 2.65
N LEU A 57 3.59 10.40 3.51
CA LEU A 57 4.04 10.54 4.90
C LEU A 57 3.44 9.48 5.83
N VAL A 58 2.39 8.78 5.39
CA VAL A 58 1.59 7.87 6.24
C VAL A 58 1.98 6.42 5.99
N GLU A 59 2.32 5.71 7.05
CA GLU A 59 2.62 4.27 7.03
C GLU A 59 1.56 3.43 7.74
N SER A 60 0.88 4.01 8.74
CA SER A 60 -0.07 3.32 9.59
C SER A 60 -1.47 3.93 9.51
N GLY A 61 -2.51 3.10 9.59
CA GLY A 61 -3.89 3.55 9.45
C GLY A 61 -4.31 4.63 10.45
N TRP A 62 -3.83 4.56 11.71
CA TRP A 62 -4.15 5.56 12.73
C TRP A 62 -3.69 6.99 12.36
N GLU A 63 -2.69 7.10 11.51
CA GLU A 63 -2.16 8.40 11.06
C GLU A 63 -3.13 9.15 10.12
N MET A 64 -4.04 8.44 9.46
CA MET A 64 -4.97 9.05 8.50
C MET A 64 -5.89 10.10 9.13
N PRO A 65 -6.62 9.83 10.23
CA PRO A 65 -7.43 10.85 10.91
C PRO A 65 -6.58 11.99 11.48
N VAL A 66 -5.34 11.71 11.93
CA VAL A 66 -4.42 12.75 12.44
C VAL A 66 -3.93 13.64 11.31
N LEU A 67 -3.59 13.08 10.15
CA LEU A 67 -3.21 13.86 8.96
C LEU A 67 -4.37 14.75 8.52
N LEU A 68 -5.58 14.22 8.51
CA LEU A 68 -6.76 15.00 8.17
C LEU A 68 -6.96 16.15 9.18
N HIS A 69 -6.78 15.88 10.48
CA HIS A 69 -6.82 16.91 11.52
C HIS A 69 -5.77 17.99 11.27
N ALA A 70 -4.53 17.60 11.02
CA ALA A 70 -3.43 18.53 10.74
C ALA A 70 -3.75 19.45 9.55
N VAL A 71 -4.20 18.87 8.44
CA VAL A 71 -4.54 19.64 7.23
C VAL A 71 -5.77 20.53 7.47
N ALA A 72 -6.80 20.03 8.13
CA ALA A 72 -8.03 20.78 8.38
C ALA A 72 -7.85 21.94 9.36
N THR A 73 -6.91 21.83 10.28
CA THR A 73 -6.58 22.89 11.26
C THR A 73 -5.49 23.84 10.81
N GLY A 74 -4.91 23.63 9.61
CA GLY A 74 -3.87 24.49 9.04
C GLY A 74 -2.50 24.29 9.68
N GLU A 75 -2.14 23.05 9.99
CA GLU A 75 -0.80 22.73 10.51
C GLU A 75 0.29 23.28 9.56
N PRO A 76 1.35 23.92 10.09
CA PRO A 76 2.43 24.48 9.26
C PRO A 76 3.07 23.44 8.35
N ALA A 77 3.39 23.84 7.11
CA ALA A 77 4.01 22.96 6.10
C ALA A 77 5.31 22.28 6.60
N ALA A 78 6.06 22.95 7.50
CA ALA A 78 7.25 22.38 8.11
C ALA A 78 6.99 21.07 8.88
N GLY A 79 5.78 20.87 9.40
CA GLY A 79 5.37 19.64 10.07
C GLY A 79 4.97 18.51 9.12
N LEU A 80 4.87 18.82 7.82
CA LEU A 80 4.41 17.91 6.76
C LEU A 80 5.45 17.75 5.64
N VAL A 81 6.70 18.11 5.87
CA VAL A 81 7.76 18.13 4.83
C VAL A 81 8.33 16.73 4.58
N ASP A 82 8.48 15.93 5.61
CA ASP A 82 9.01 14.57 5.54
C ASP A 82 8.43 13.67 6.65
N ARG A 83 8.79 12.40 6.63
CA ARG A 83 8.31 11.40 7.60
C ARG A 83 8.70 11.73 9.04
N THR A 84 9.90 12.27 9.28
CA THR A 84 10.39 12.61 10.62
C THR A 84 9.61 13.78 11.21
N ALA A 85 9.43 14.84 10.44
CA ALA A 85 8.64 16.01 10.82
C ALA A 85 7.17 15.62 11.04
N TRP A 86 6.62 14.79 10.17
CA TRP A 86 5.27 14.27 10.30
C TRP A 86 5.07 13.49 11.60
N LEU A 87 5.95 12.54 11.93
CA LEU A 87 5.82 11.77 13.18
C LEU A 87 5.90 12.63 14.43
N ALA A 88 6.76 13.65 14.44
CA ALA A 88 6.84 14.62 15.54
C ALA A 88 5.51 15.41 15.66
N THR A 89 4.99 15.89 14.54
CA THR A 89 3.71 16.59 14.46
C THR A 89 2.55 15.70 14.92
N ALA A 90 2.46 14.47 14.43
CA ALA A 90 1.41 13.53 14.80
C ALA A 90 1.41 13.25 16.31
N ARG A 91 2.60 12.99 16.91
CA ARG A 91 2.72 12.78 18.35
C ARG A 91 2.28 13.99 19.16
N ARG A 92 2.64 15.20 18.72
CA ARG A 92 2.21 16.44 19.37
C ARG A 92 0.69 16.60 19.32
N LEU A 93 0.07 16.37 18.16
CA LEU A 93 -1.39 16.46 17.98
C LEU A 93 -2.14 15.43 18.84
N LEU A 94 -1.63 14.20 18.89
CA LEU A 94 -2.18 13.16 19.76
C LEU A 94 -2.09 13.56 21.24
N GLY A 95 -0.93 14.03 21.68
CA GLY A 95 -0.70 14.46 23.06
C GLY A 95 -1.62 15.62 23.47
N ALA A 96 -1.81 16.61 22.58
CA ALA A 96 -2.72 17.73 22.82
C ALA A 96 -4.19 17.28 22.94
N GLY A 97 -4.58 16.22 22.22
CA GLY A 97 -5.94 15.64 22.27
C GLY A 97 -6.13 14.55 23.32
N GLY A 98 -5.07 14.13 24.03
CA GLY A 98 -5.15 12.97 24.94
C GLY A 98 -5.50 11.67 24.24
N LEU A 99 -5.10 11.51 22.96
CA LEU A 99 -5.47 10.41 22.10
C LEU A 99 -4.32 9.39 21.96
N ALA A 100 -4.67 8.12 21.83
CA ALA A 100 -3.74 7.04 21.55
C ALA A 100 -3.85 6.57 20.08
N PRO A 101 -2.73 6.17 19.43
CA PRO A 101 -2.73 5.60 18.08
C PRO A 101 -3.71 4.44 17.92
N GLU A 102 -3.80 3.57 18.91
CA GLU A 102 -4.68 2.40 18.93
C GLU A 102 -6.15 2.79 18.83
N THR A 103 -6.56 3.82 19.56
CA THR A 103 -7.94 4.34 19.55
C THR A 103 -8.32 4.85 18.16
N LEU A 104 -7.43 5.61 17.51
CA LEU A 104 -7.65 6.11 16.15
C LEU A 104 -7.65 5.00 15.11
N GLY A 105 -6.76 4.01 15.26
CA GLY A 105 -6.75 2.83 14.42
C GLY A 105 -8.04 2.02 14.54
N GLN A 106 -8.59 1.88 15.74
CA GLN A 106 -9.87 1.22 15.98
C GLN A 106 -11.03 2.01 15.38
N ALA A 107 -11.08 3.33 15.57
CA ALA A 107 -12.10 4.19 14.98
C ALA A 107 -12.08 4.10 13.45
N LEU A 108 -10.92 4.21 12.82
CA LEU A 108 -10.78 4.10 11.37
C LEU A 108 -11.25 2.73 10.84
N ASN A 109 -10.86 1.64 11.52
CA ASN A 109 -11.28 0.29 11.14
C ASN A 109 -12.79 0.10 11.34
N GLY A 110 -13.34 0.57 12.43
CA GLY A 110 -14.80 0.52 12.71
C GLY A 110 -15.61 1.25 11.65
N VAL A 111 -15.17 2.44 11.25
CA VAL A 111 -15.77 3.23 10.17
C VAL A 111 -15.75 2.46 8.84
N ARG A 112 -14.63 1.86 8.48
CA ARG A 112 -14.52 1.07 7.25
C ARG A 112 -15.44 -0.15 7.28
N ASP A 113 -15.46 -0.86 8.40
CA ASP A 113 -16.30 -2.04 8.58
C ASP A 113 -17.79 -1.69 8.47
N ALA A 114 -18.23 -0.62 9.13
CA ALA A 114 -19.59 -0.17 9.06
C ALA A 114 -19.98 0.35 7.66
N TRP A 115 -19.07 1.04 6.97
CA TRP A 115 -19.30 1.51 5.61
C TRP A 115 -19.43 0.35 4.64
N PHE A 116 -18.46 -0.58 4.64
CA PHE A 116 -18.48 -1.75 3.78
C PHE A 116 -19.69 -2.65 4.04
N ALA A 117 -20.09 -2.85 5.31
CA ALA A 117 -21.28 -3.65 5.65
C ALA A 117 -22.59 -3.01 5.18
N ARG A 118 -22.68 -1.66 5.20
CA ARG A 118 -23.89 -0.93 4.81
C ARG A 118 -24.02 -0.79 3.30
N ASP A 119 -22.93 -0.49 2.61
CA ASP A 119 -22.89 -0.21 1.16
C ASP A 119 -21.53 -0.60 0.59
N PRO A 120 -21.32 -1.90 0.29
CA PRO A 120 -20.07 -2.39 -0.25
C PRO A 120 -19.73 -1.78 -1.63
N ASP A 121 -20.74 -1.52 -2.45
CA ASP A 121 -20.54 -0.95 -3.79
C ASP A 121 -20.05 0.49 -3.71
N ASP A 122 -20.60 1.28 -2.79
CA ASP A 122 -20.11 2.63 -2.54
C ASP A 122 -18.68 2.62 -2.03
N TRP A 123 -18.36 1.76 -1.08
CA TRP A 123 -17.00 1.62 -0.58
C TRP A 123 -16.02 1.18 -1.68
N ILE A 124 -16.40 0.22 -2.53
CA ILE A 124 -15.58 -0.25 -3.66
C ILE A 124 -15.30 0.89 -4.64
N ARG A 125 -16.27 1.71 -4.98
CA ARG A 125 -16.10 2.86 -5.91
C ARG A 125 -15.06 3.89 -5.45
N HIS A 126 -14.78 3.96 -4.14
CA HIS A 126 -13.76 4.84 -3.58
C HIS A 126 -12.35 4.25 -3.65
N ASN A 127 -12.18 3.05 -4.20
CA ASN A 127 -10.90 2.40 -4.42
C ASN A 127 -10.67 2.27 -5.93
N VAL A 128 -9.71 3.01 -6.49
CA VAL A 128 -9.52 3.13 -7.94
C VAL A 128 -8.30 2.33 -8.38
N PHE A 129 -8.51 1.29 -9.19
CA PHE A 129 -7.38 0.55 -9.75
C PHE A 129 -6.60 1.41 -10.75
N TYR A 130 -5.27 1.31 -10.72
CA TYR A 130 -4.44 2.07 -11.67
C TYR A 130 -4.68 1.61 -13.12
N PRO A 131 -4.56 2.51 -14.10
CA PRO A 131 -4.82 2.19 -15.51
C PRO A 131 -4.00 1.00 -16.01
N GLY A 132 -4.67 0.02 -16.63
CA GLY A 132 -4.05 -1.16 -17.22
C GLY A 132 -3.59 -2.25 -16.22
N VAL A 133 -3.60 -1.97 -14.90
CA VAL A 133 -3.10 -2.92 -13.90
C VAL A 133 -3.94 -4.19 -13.86
N VAL A 134 -5.25 -4.08 -13.87
CA VAL A 134 -6.16 -5.23 -13.86
C VAL A 134 -5.97 -6.10 -15.10
N ALA A 135 -5.95 -5.50 -16.29
CA ALA A 135 -5.77 -6.23 -17.55
C ALA A 135 -4.42 -6.98 -17.55
N ARG A 136 -3.33 -6.29 -17.15
CA ARG A 136 -2.01 -6.93 -17.06
C ARG A 136 -1.98 -8.07 -16.07
N LEU A 137 -2.61 -7.93 -14.92
CA LEU A 137 -2.66 -8.97 -13.90
C LEU A 137 -3.39 -10.22 -14.40
N VAL A 138 -4.48 -10.03 -15.13
CA VAL A 138 -5.22 -11.11 -15.82
C VAL A 138 -4.33 -11.82 -16.83
N ASP A 139 -3.56 -11.08 -17.65
CA ASP A 139 -2.63 -11.66 -18.63
C ASP A 139 -1.50 -12.45 -17.94
N VAL A 140 -0.96 -11.95 -16.84
CA VAL A 140 0.05 -12.65 -16.03
C VAL A 140 -0.49 -13.98 -15.50
N LEU A 141 -1.70 -13.99 -14.97
CA LEU A 141 -2.35 -15.24 -14.52
C LEU A 141 -2.59 -16.20 -15.69
N ALA A 142 -3.03 -15.70 -16.83
CA ALA A 142 -3.25 -16.54 -18.02
C ALA A 142 -1.94 -17.14 -18.56
N SER A 143 -0.80 -16.50 -18.33
CA SER A 143 0.53 -17.05 -18.67
C SER A 143 0.98 -18.19 -17.76
N GLY A 144 0.25 -18.49 -16.70
CA GLY A 144 0.59 -19.49 -15.71
C GLY A 144 1.61 -19.03 -14.66
N THR A 145 1.97 -17.74 -14.64
CA THR A 145 2.85 -17.19 -13.60
C THR A 145 2.10 -17.13 -12.27
N PRO A 146 2.58 -17.77 -11.20
CA PRO A 146 1.98 -17.65 -9.86
C PRO A 146 2.05 -16.21 -9.36
N VAL A 147 0.92 -15.71 -8.82
CA VAL A 147 0.80 -14.36 -8.27
C VAL A 147 0.28 -14.44 -6.85
N ALA A 148 0.81 -13.61 -5.95
CA ALA A 148 0.29 -13.41 -4.61
C ALA A 148 0.24 -11.91 -4.27
N VAL A 149 -0.74 -11.51 -3.48
CA VAL A 149 -0.85 -10.15 -2.94
C VAL A 149 -0.27 -10.13 -1.53
N ILE A 150 0.68 -9.24 -1.28
CA ILE A 150 1.37 -9.06 0.01
C ILE A 150 1.00 -7.69 0.56
N THR A 151 0.04 -7.63 1.47
CA THR A 151 -0.52 -6.36 1.91
C THR A 151 -0.87 -6.33 3.40
N THR A 152 -0.80 -5.16 4.02
CA THR A 152 -1.32 -4.92 5.37
C THR A 152 -2.81 -4.59 5.40
N LYS A 153 -3.45 -4.40 4.24
CA LYS A 153 -4.90 -4.25 4.12
C LYS A 153 -5.61 -5.52 4.60
N ALA A 154 -6.74 -5.38 5.27
CA ALA A 154 -7.52 -6.54 5.69
C ALA A 154 -7.91 -7.40 4.48
N GLU A 155 -7.67 -8.71 4.56
CA GLU A 155 -7.87 -9.66 3.45
C GLU A 155 -9.25 -9.54 2.81
N ARG A 156 -10.32 -9.42 3.62
CA ARG A 156 -11.70 -9.29 3.12
C ARG A 156 -11.87 -8.09 2.18
N PHE A 157 -11.22 -6.97 2.48
CA PHE A 157 -11.28 -5.76 1.66
C PHE A 157 -10.50 -5.91 0.37
N ALA A 158 -9.25 -6.38 0.44
CA ALA A 158 -8.45 -6.64 -0.74
C ALA A 158 -9.13 -7.65 -1.67
N ARG A 159 -9.68 -8.73 -1.10
CA ARG A 159 -10.40 -9.77 -1.83
C ARG A 159 -11.67 -9.25 -2.50
N ALA A 160 -12.48 -8.43 -1.81
CA ALA A 160 -13.67 -7.82 -2.37
C ALA A 160 -13.34 -6.89 -3.55
N LEU A 161 -12.29 -6.07 -3.41
CA LEU A 161 -11.81 -5.18 -4.46
C LEU A 161 -11.29 -5.95 -5.67
N LEU A 162 -10.50 -6.99 -5.47
CA LEU A 162 -10.01 -7.84 -6.55
C LEU A 162 -11.15 -8.56 -7.27
N ALA A 163 -12.09 -9.15 -6.52
CA ALA A 163 -13.24 -9.85 -7.06
C ALA A 163 -14.19 -8.93 -7.83
N SER A 164 -14.28 -7.65 -7.45
CA SER A 164 -15.09 -6.66 -8.18
C SER A 164 -14.54 -6.35 -9.57
N GLN A 165 -13.24 -6.59 -9.80
CA GLN A 165 -12.61 -6.38 -11.09
C GLN A 165 -12.66 -7.63 -11.99
N ASP A 166 -12.36 -8.79 -11.42
CA ASP A 166 -12.40 -10.10 -12.10
C ASP A 166 -12.45 -11.22 -11.04
N ALA A 167 -13.32 -12.19 -11.23
CA ALA A 167 -13.48 -13.31 -10.28
C ALA A 167 -12.17 -14.09 -10.06
N ARG A 168 -11.31 -14.21 -11.08
CA ARG A 168 -9.99 -14.88 -10.99
C ARG A 168 -9.07 -14.14 -10.03
N LEU A 169 -9.13 -12.81 -9.99
CA LEU A 169 -8.33 -11.99 -9.09
C LEU A 169 -8.79 -12.14 -7.63
N GLY A 170 -10.09 -12.32 -7.40
CA GLY A 170 -10.64 -12.62 -6.08
C GLY A 170 -10.16 -13.95 -5.49
N ALA A 171 -9.65 -14.86 -6.30
CA ALA A 171 -9.08 -16.14 -5.87
C ALA A 171 -7.58 -16.10 -5.54
N LEU A 172 -6.90 -14.97 -5.77
CA LEU A 172 -5.47 -14.82 -5.49
C LEU A 172 -5.14 -15.07 -4.01
N PRO A 173 -4.00 -15.69 -3.70
CA PRO A 173 -3.46 -15.71 -2.36
C PRO A 173 -3.20 -14.27 -1.85
N ILE A 174 -3.70 -13.95 -0.66
CA ILE A 174 -3.48 -12.69 0.01
C ILE A 174 -2.78 -12.99 1.33
N VAL A 175 -1.59 -12.42 1.53
CA VAL A 175 -0.74 -12.67 2.70
C VAL A 175 -0.36 -11.33 3.32
N GLY A 176 -0.42 -11.24 4.64
CA GLY A 176 0.03 -10.02 5.33
C GLY A 176 -0.66 -9.78 6.67
N ARG A 177 -1.75 -10.50 6.98
CA ARG A 177 -2.41 -10.42 8.29
C ARG A 177 -2.80 -11.79 8.81
N GLU A 178 -2.59 -11.98 10.10
CA GLU A 178 -3.16 -13.06 10.92
C GLU A 178 -4.16 -12.44 11.91
N PRO A 179 -5.04 -13.24 12.55
CA PRO A 179 -5.91 -12.72 13.61
C PRO A 179 -5.10 -11.94 14.67
N GLY A 180 -5.43 -10.66 14.84
CA GLY A 180 -4.78 -9.78 15.82
C GLY A 180 -3.40 -9.22 15.45
N ARG A 181 -2.78 -9.64 14.30
CA ARG A 181 -1.41 -9.22 13.94
C ARG A 181 -1.26 -8.93 12.44
N ALA A 182 -0.59 -7.82 12.10
CA ALA A 182 -0.03 -7.65 10.77
C ALA A 182 1.29 -8.44 10.68
N ILE A 183 1.47 -9.21 9.59
CA ILE A 183 2.71 -9.92 9.30
C ILE A 183 3.63 -8.96 8.56
N PRO A 184 4.89 -8.77 9.00
CA PRO A 184 5.84 -7.97 8.24
C PRO A 184 5.99 -8.50 6.80
N LYS A 185 6.07 -7.61 5.81
CA LYS A 185 6.17 -8.03 4.41
C LYS A 185 7.38 -8.93 4.12
N PRO A 186 8.59 -8.71 4.70
CA PRO A 186 9.69 -9.66 4.54
C PRO A 186 9.35 -11.08 5.02
N GLU A 187 8.64 -11.23 6.13
CA GLU A 187 8.18 -12.53 6.65
C GLU A 187 7.14 -13.17 5.71
N SER A 188 6.20 -12.36 5.20
CA SER A 188 5.19 -12.82 4.22
C SER A 188 5.84 -13.32 2.93
N LEU A 189 6.84 -12.60 2.42
CA LEU A 189 7.60 -12.99 1.23
C LEU A 189 8.44 -14.25 1.47
N ALA A 190 9.05 -14.40 2.65
CA ALA A 190 9.78 -15.61 3.01
C ALA A 190 8.87 -16.85 3.05
N ARG A 191 7.66 -16.71 3.60
CA ARG A 191 6.64 -17.78 3.59
C ARG A 191 6.22 -18.13 2.16
N LEU A 192 6.01 -17.12 1.31
CA LEU A 192 5.68 -17.32 -0.11
C LEU A 192 6.81 -18.03 -0.85
N ALA A 193 8.07 -17.60 -0.66
CA ALA A 193 9.24 -18.23 -1.25
C ALA A 193 9.36 -19.72 -0.86
N ALA A 194 9.15 -20.02 0.42
CA ALA A 194 9.16 -21.38 0.92
C ALA A 194 8.04 -22.24 0.30
N ALA A 195 6.83 -21.72 0.17
CA ALA A 195 5.69 -22.40 -0.45
C ALA A 195 5.97 -22.76 -1.93
N HIS A 196 6.70 -21.88 -2.63
CA HIS A 196 7.12 -22.12 -4.02
C HIS A 196 8.49 -22.82 -4.13
N ARG A 197 9.11 -23.25 -3.02
CA ARG A 197 10.38 -23.98 -2.96
C ARG A 197 11.52 -23.22 -3.67
N LEU A 198 11.53 -21.88 -3.55
CA LEU A 198 12.56 -21.06 -4.14
C LEU A 198 13.92 -21.30 -3.47
N GLN A 199 15.01 -21.12 -4.24
CA GLN A 199 16.38 -21.24 -3.79
C GLN A 199 16.74 -20.19 -2.74
N ALA A 200 17.94 -20.32 -2.14
CA ALA A 200 18.42 -19.41 -1.09
C ALA A 200 18.28 -17.94 -1.48
N GLY A 201 17.75 -17.13 -0.55
CA GLY A 201 17.49 -15.71 -0.77
C GLY A 201 16.29 -15.40 -1.66
N ALA A 202 15.49 -16.41 -2.05
CA ALA A 202 14.30 -16.31 -2.90
C ALA A 202 14.58 -15.82 -4.33
N GLU A 203 15.64 -16.30 -4.96
CA GLU A 203 15.90 -16.06 -6.38
C GLU A 203 14.67 -16.51 -7.21
N GLY A 204 14.23 -15.66 -8.15
CA GLY A 204 13.02 -15.88 -8.95
C GLY A 204 11.72 -15.29 -8.32
N LEU A 205 11.76 -14.81 -7.08
CA LEU A 205 10.70 -13.98 -6.51
C LEU A 205 10.86 -12.54 -7.02
N TRP A 206 9.82 -12.00 -7.63
CA TRP A 206 9.74 -10.58 -7.97
C TRP A 206 8.71 -9.93 -7.07
N PHE A 207 9.06 -8.79 -6.49
CA PHE A 207 8.16 -8.04 -5.60
C PHE A 207 8.02 -6.59 -6.06
N VAL A 208 6.78 -6.14 -6.25
CA VAL A 208 6.44 -4.75 -6.58
C VAL A 208 5.78 -4.10 -5.36
N GLU A 209 6.32 -2.98 -4.96
CA GLU A 209 5.98 -2.25 -3.74
C GLU A 209 6.08 -0.75 -4.03
N ASP A 210 5.36 0.08 -3.31
CA ASP A 210 5.42 1.53 -3.44
C ASP A 210 6.14 2.24 -2.28
N LEU A 211 6.43 1.53 -1.18
CA LEU A 211 7.21 2.04 -0.05
C LEU A 211 8.66 1.58 -0.12
N LEU A 212 9.58 2.52 -0.30
CA LEU A 212 11.01 2.25 -0.44
C LEU A 212 11.60 1.59 0.80
N GLU A 213 11.17 2.01 1.99
CA GLU A 213 11.59 1.46 3.28
C GLU A 213 11.21 -0.03 3.41
N THR A 214 10.09 -0.43 2.84
CA THR A 214 9.69 -1.84 2.78
C THR A 214 10.64 -2.65 1.90
N LEU A 215 11.02 -2.11 0.72
CA LEU A 215 11.98 -2.77 -0.17
C LEU A 215 13.37 -2.89 0.47
N ASP A 216 13.83 -1.86 1.18
CA ASP A 216 15.07 -1.90 1.95
C ASP A 216 15.02 -2.98 3.05
N ALA A 217 13.90 -3.09 3.77
CA ALA A 217 13.71 -4.11 4.79
C ALA A 217 13.68 -5.54 4.21
N VAL A 218 13.08 -5.73 3.02
CA VAL A 218 13.10 -7.00 2.31
C VAL A 218 14.52 -7.37 1.92
N HIS A 219 15.29 -6.44 1.32
CA HIS A 219 16.69 -6.68 0.97
C HIS A 219 17.58 -7.02 2.17
N ALA A 220 17.33 -6.38 3.32
CA ALA A 220 18.07 -6.65 4.55
C ALA A 220 17.72 -8.02 5.18
N THR A 221 16.70 -8.72 4.69
CA THR A 221 16.25 -10.00 5.24
C THR A 221 16.85 -11.16 4.44
N PRO A 222 17.78 -11.97 5.02
CA PRO A 222 18.53 -12.99 4.28
C PRO A 222 17.67 -13.99 3.50
N ALA A 223 16.50 -14.36 4.05
CA ALA A 223 15.59 -15.32 3.43
C ALA A 223 15.02 -14.86 2.08
N VAL A 224 15.02 -13.55 1.81
CA VAL A 224 14.44 -12.93 0.60
C VAL A 224 15.36 -11.90 -0.05
N ALA A 225 16.63 -11.82 0.37
CA ALA A 225 17.60 -10.82 -0.08
C ALA A 225 17.96 -10.89 -1.58
N ALA A 226 17.77 -12.04 -2.24
CA ALA A 226 17.97 -12.22 -3.67
C ALA A 226 16.68 -12.03 -4.50
N ALA A 227 15.56 -11.66 -3.87
CA ALA A 227 14.36 -11.28 -4.60
C ALA A 227 14.62 -10.04 -5.46
N ARG A 228 14.00 -9.99 -6.65
CA ARG A 228 14.05 -8.81 -7.50
C ARG A 228 13.01 -7.82 -7.04
N LEU A 229 13.45 -6.63 -6.62
CA LEU A 229 12.63 -5.62 -5.97
C LEU A 229 12.36 -4.44 -6.90
N PHE A 230 11.09 -4.05 -7.00
CA PHE A 230 10.64 -2.96 -7.86
C PHE A 230 9.87 -1.91 -7.03
N LEU A 231 10.30 -0.65 -7.14
CA LEU A 231 9.54 0.49 -6.63
C LEU A 231 8.58 0.96 -7.72
N ALA A 232 7.28 0.91 -7.45
CA ALA A 232 6.25 1.44 -8.35
C ALA A 232 6.28 2.98 -8.34
N ASP A 233 6.68 3.61 -9.45
CA ASP A 233 6.82 5.07 -9.53
C ASP A 233 5.51 5.85 -9.48
N TRP A 234 4.39 5.15 -9.67
CA TRP A 234 3.04 5.69 -9.59
C TRP A 234 2.39 5.61 -8.20
N GLY A 235 3.08 4.97 -7.23
CA GLY A 235 2.56 4.73 -5.89
C GLY A 235 2.75 5.90 -4.90
N TYR A 236 2.64 5.60 -3.61
CA TYR A 236 2.71 6.60 -2.52
C TYR A 236 4.15 6.87 -2.08
N ASN A 237 5.00 7.23 -3.03
CA ASN A 237 6.39 7.61 -2.78
C ASN A 237 6.70 9.01 -3.31
N THR A 238 7.76 9.63 -2.79
CA THR A 238 8.17 10.97 -3.15
C THR A 238 9.08 10.96 -4.38
N LEU A 239 9.21 12.12 -5.04
CA LEU A 239 10.17 12.30 -6.12
C LEU A 239 11.61 12.03 -5.65
N GLU A 240 11.94 12.40 -4.42
CA GLU A 240 13.26 12.16 -3.83
C GLU A 240 13.52 10.66 -3.63
N GLN A 241 12.54 9.91 -3.10
CA GLN A 241 12.63 8.46 -2.99
C GLN A 241 12.84 7.79 -4.35
N ARG A 242 12.10 8.19 -5.40
CA ARG A 242 12.29 7.69 -6.78
C ARG A 242 13.68 8.01 -7.32
N ALA A 243 14.15 9.25 -7.14
CA ALA A 243 15.49 9.65 -7.57
C ALA A 243 16.57 8.84 -6.85
N SER A 244 16.36 8.47 -5.57
CA SER A 244 17.31 7.70 -4.78
C SER A 244 17.51 6.27 -5.29
N VAL A 245 16.59 5.71 -6.07
CA VAL A 245 16.72 4.37 -6.67
C VAL A 245 17.92 4.28 -7.60
N GLY A 246 18.34 5.36 -8.24
CA GLY A 246 19.48 5.38 -9.17
C GLY A 246 20.81 4.90 -8.55
N TRP A 247 21.01 5.02 -7.25
CA TRP A 247 22.20 4.52 -6.53
C TRP A 247 21.93 3.32 -5.61
N ARG A 248 20.69 2.81 -5.59
CA ARG A 248 20.32 1.59 -4.86
C ARG A 248 20.39 0.38 -5.80
N ARG A 249 21.42 -0.46 -5.67
CA ARG A 249 21.63 -1.60 -6.57
C ARG A 249 20.57 -2.70 -6.43
N HIS A 250 19.87 -2.75 -5.30
CA HIS A 250 18.90 -3.80 -4.97
C HIS A 250 17.45 -3.43 -5.34
N VAL A 251 17.16 -2.18 -5.69
CA VAL A 251 15.81 -1.71 -6.10
C VAL A 251 15.85 -1.21 -7.53
N ARG A 252 14.78 -1.45 -8.27
CA ARG A 252 14.58 -0.94 -9.63
C ARG A 252 13.32 -0.07 -9.66
N LEU A 253 13.39 1.06 -10.35
CA LEU A 253 12.22 1.90 -10.55
C LEU A 253 11.37 1.32 -11.67
N LEU A 254 10.13 0.92 -11.37
CA LEU A 254 9.18 0.40 -12.33
C LEU A 254 8.15 1.48 -12.66
N SER A 255 8.04 1.85 -13.93
CA SER A 255 6.98 2.75 -14.38
C SER A 255 5.68 1.98 -14.64
N LEU A 256 4.54 2.68 -14.55
CA LEU A 256 3.23 2.08 -14.88
C LEU A 256 3.19 1.57 -16.34
N GLY A 257 3.87 2.27 -17.27
CA GLY A 257 4.00 1.82 -18.65
C GLY A 257 4.82 0.52 -18.78
N ALA A 258 5.89 0.37 -18.01
CA ALA A 258 6.67 -0.86 -17.99
C ALA A 258 5.89 -2.01 -17.32
N TRP A 259 5.13 -1.73 -16.25
CA TRP A 259 4.24 -2.71 -15.62
C TRP A 259 3.28 -3.36 -16.62
N THR A 260 2.64 -2.56 -17.48
CA THR A 260 1.67 -3.07 -18.47
C THR A 260 2.32 -3.81 -19.63
N ALA A 261 3.63 -3.75 -19.78
CA ALA A 261 4.39 -4.46 -20.81
C ALA A 261 4.80 -5.88 -20.37
N PRO A 262 5.25 -6.76 -21.29
CA PRO A 262 5.83 -8.05 -20.95
C PRO A 262 7.02 -7.92 -19.99
N PHE A 263 7.26 -8.94 -19.16
CA PHE A 263 8.36 -8.94 -18.17
C PHE A 263 9.74 -8.62 -18.76
N ALA A 264 9.98 -8.97 -20.02
CA ALA A 264 11.22 -8.65 -20.73
C ALA A 264 11.47 -7.14 -20.93
N ALA A 265 10.43 -6.32 -20.79
CA ALA A 265 10.52 -4.86 -20.85
C ALA A 265 10.67 -4.20 -19.46
N TRP A 266 10.62 -4.98 -18.40
CA TRP A 266 10.86 -4.47 -17.05
C TRP A 266 12.34 -4.16 -16.82
N PRO A 267 12.67 -3.22 -15.92
CA PRO A 267 14.05 -2.87 -15.61
C PRO A 267 14.87 -4.11 -15.16
N ALA A 268 16.07 -4.25 -15.73
CA ALA A 268 16.96 -5.39 -15.49
C ALA A 268 17.59 -5.38 -14.09
#